data_5a72f4654c6ec4ea25e2ea9925937050
#
_entry.id   5a72f4654c6ec4ea25e2ea9925937050
#
_cell.length_a   1.000
_cell.length_b   1.000
_cell.length_c   1.000
_cell.angle_alpha   90.00
_cell.angle_beta   90.00
_cell.angle_gamma   90.00
#
_symmetry.space_group_name_H-M   'P 1'
#
loop_
_entity.id
_entity.type
_entity.pdbx_description
1 polymer ?
#
loop_
_entity_poly.entity_id
_entity_poly.type
_entity_poly.pdbx_seq_one_letter_code
_entity_poly.pdbx_strand_id
1 'polypeptide(L)'
;FEAPAMRNICIEIPKEDLLEADKRLDKVGHLRMSLYGTRDAAMNWQEEVAKEMRKLGFERGKYNPCLYYHRQRNLRTFLHGDDFATVGTRDGVQWFKKALENRFEIKTQCVGPGAVNGGWKKVAGAATGPAPTTTQGEPIQEGSEGRLLNRVLRCTSAGWEVEADQRHADLIVQELDLTKAHGVITPGDNEPRREEGEDEEELSPEET
;
A
#
# COMPACT_ATOMS: atom_id res chain seq x y z
N PHE A 1 -4.66 -7.62 -13.33
CA PHE A 1 -5.55 -8.65 -12.73
C PHE A 1 -5.61 -9.88 -13.63
N GLU A 2 -5.14 -11.01 -13.15
CA GLU A 2 -5.21 -12.30 -13.86
C GLU A 2 -6.41 -13.13 -13.35
N ALA A 3 -7.58 -12.51 -13.25
CA ALA A 3 -8.81 -13.18 -12.84
C ALA A 3 -9.77 -13.36 -14.03
N PRO A 4 -10.39 -14.53 -14.21
CA PRO A 4 -11.39 -14.74 -15.26
C PRO A 4 -12.58 -13.81 -15.12
N ALA A 5 -13.14 -13.36 -16.24
CA ALA A 5 -14.41 -12.66 -16.23
C ALA A 5 -15.54 -13.67 -15.96
N MET A 6 -16.33 -13.44 -14.90
CA MET A 6 -17.40 -14.35 -14.49
C MET A 6 -18.73 -14.05 -15.21
N ARG A 7 -18.83 -12.89 -15.86
CA ARG A 7 -19.98 -12.49 -16.65
C ARG A 7 -19.60 -12.32 -18.12
N ASN A 8 -20.58 -12.48 -19.00
CA ASN A 8 -20.42 -12.12 -20.40
C ASN A 8 -20.39 -10.60 -20.52
N ILE A 9 -19.20 -10.06 -20.71
CA ILE A 9 -18.97 -8.63 -20.92
C ILE A 9 -18.43 -8.46 -22.34
N CYS A 10 -19.16 -7.70 -23.14
CA CYS A 10 -18.71 -7.28 -24.46
C CYS A 10 -18.27 -5.82 -24.40
N ILE A 11 -17.21 -5.51 -25.13
CA ILE A 11 -16.67 -4.17 -25.27
C ILE A 11 -16.55 -3.82 -26.76
N GLU A 12 -16.61 -2.54 -27.07
CA GLU A 12 -16.23 -2.08 -28.39
C GLU A 12 -14.74 -2.38 -28.64
N ILE A 13 -14.42 -2.87 -29.83
CA ILE A 13 -13.02 -3.11 -30.19
C ILE A 13 -12.37 -1.75 -30.40
N PRO A 14 -11.20 -1.47 -29.77
CA PRO A 14 -10.45 -0.24 -30.00
C PRO A 14 -10.23 0.01 -31.50
N LYS A 15 -10.28 1.26 -31.93
CA LYS A 15 -10.16 1.62 -33.36
C LYS A 15 -8.86 1.12 -33.97
N GLU A 16 -7.80 1.06 -33.18
CA GLU A 16 -6.46 0.62 -33.56
C GLU A 16 -6.41 -0.89 -33.86
N ASP A 17 -7.27 -1.66 -33.20
CA ASP A 17 -7.35 -3.13 -33.33
C ASP A 17 -8.46 -3.58 -34.27
N LEU A 18 -9.25 -2.63 -34.81
CA LEU A 18 -10.44 -2.92 -35.60
C LEU A 18 -10.07 -3.21 -37.06
N LEU A 19 -10.21 -4.47 -37.49
CA LEU A 19 -10.01 -4.84 -38.90
C LEU A 19 -11.18 -4.37 -39.76
N GLU A 20 -10.94 -4.11 -41.06
CA GLU A 20 -11.98 -3.69 -41.99
C GLU A 20 -13.15 -4.70 -42.10
N ALA A 21 -12.84 -6.00 -41.95
CA ALA A 21 -13.87 -7.05 -41.89
C ALA A 21 -14.74 -6.96 -40.62
N ASP A 22 -14.16 -6.50 -39.52
CA ASP A 22 -14.87 -6.38 -38.26
C ASP A 22 -15.80 -5.17 -38.23
N LYS A 23 -15.39 -4.06 -38.85
CA LYS A 23 -16.24 -2.86 -39.06
C LYS A 23 -17.52 -3.17 -39.79
N ARG A 24 -17.42 -4.02 -40.85
CA ARG A 24 -18.59 -4.40 -41.67
C ARG A 24 -19.58 -5.30 -40.96
N LEU A 25 -19.12 -6.02 -39.93
CA LEU A 25 -19.89 -7.02 -39.18
C LEU A 25 -20.34 -6.53 -37.80
N ASP A 26 -20.02 -5.27 -37.46
CA ASP A 26 -20.33 -4.67 -36.15
C ASP A 26 -19.93 -5.58 -34.97
N LYS A 27 -18.70 -6.12 -35.07
CA LYS A 27 -18.17 -7.04 -34.08
C LYS A 27 -17.78 -6.34 -32.78
N VAL A 28 -17.97 -7.04 -31.68
CA VAL A 28 -17.55 -6.64 -30.35
C VAL A 28 -16.54 -7.63 -29.79
N GLY A 29 -15.68 -7.14 -28.90
CA GLY A 29 -14.75 -7.98 -28.14
C GLY A 29 -15.45 -8.62 -26.95
N HIS A 30 -15.25 -9.92 -26.72
CA HIS A 30 -15.71 -10.61 -25.52
C HIS A 30 -14.58 -10.72 -24.51
N LEU A 31 -14.74 -10.14 -23.31
CA LEU A 31 -13.75 -10.19 -22.25
C LEU A 31 -13.67 -11.61 -21.65
N ARG A 32 -12.51 -12.23 -21.75
CA ARG A 32 -12.19 -13.50 -21.09
C ARG A 32 -11.66 -13.31 -19.68
N MET A 33 -10.97 -12.18 -19.47
CA MET A 33 -10.37 -11.79 -18.19
C MET A 33 -11.07 -10.56 -17.65
N SER A 34 -11.09 -10.42 -16.34
CA SER A 34 -11.63 -9.23 -15.67
C SER A 34 -10.82 -8.00 -16.04
N LEU A 35 -11.50 -6.96 -16.51
CA LEU A 35 -10.90 -5.69 -16.85
C LEU A 35 -11.05 -4.71 -15.70
N TYR A 36 -9.99 -3.97 -15.41
CA TYR A 36 -9.99 -2.93 -14.40
C TYR A 36 -11.11 -1.91 -14.68
N GLY A 37 -11.86 -1.52 -13.65
CA GLY A 37 -13.01 -0.62 -13.80
C GLY A 37 -14.35 -1.32 -14.06
N THR A 38 -14.36 -2.61 -14.41
CA THR A 38 -15.63 -3.34 -14.48
C THR A 38 -16.16 -3.66 -13.07
N ARG A 39 -17.50 -3.68 -12.93
CA ARG A 39 -18.20 -3.76 -11.64
C ARG A 39 -17.75 -4.92 -10.74
N ASP A 40 -17.40 -6.05 -11.31
CA ASP A 40 -17.08 -7.29 -10.61
C ASP A 40 -15.59 -7.67 -10.64
N ALA A 41 -14.74 -6.87 -11.31
CA ALA A 41 -13.33 -7.18 -11.46
C ALA A 41 -12.62 -7.33 -10.12
N ALA A 42 -12.86 -6.44 -9.18
CA ALA A 42 -12.23 -6.49 -7.86
C ALA A 42 -12.65 -7.75 -7.07
N MET A 43 -13.92 -8.14 -7.15
CA MET A 43 -14.42 -9.36 -6.51
C MET A 43 -13.80 -10.61 -7.16
N ASN A 44 -13.78 -10.67 -8.49
CA ASN A 44 -13.19 -11.80 -9.22
C ASN A 44 -11.70 -11.95 -8.89
N TRP A 45 -10.97 -10.83 -8.78
CA TRP A 45 -9.58 -10.83 -8.36
C TRP A 45 -9.40 -11.36 -6.93
N GLN A 46 -10.19 -10.85 -5.98
CA GLN A 46 -10.14 -11.32 -4.59
C GLN A 46 -10.41 -12.82 -4.46
N GLU A 47 -11.36 -13.36 -5.22
CA GLU A 47 -11.65 -14.79 -5.21
C GLU A 47 -10.53 -15.62 -5.88
N GLU A 48 -9.92 -15.13 -6.95
CA GLU A 48 -8.79 -15.84 -7.57
C GLU A 48 -7.57 -15.85 -6.64
N VAL A 49 -7.27 -14.73 -5.97
CA VAL A 49 -6.23 -14.70 -4.94
C VAL A 49 -6.58 -15.63 -3.77
N ALA A 50 -7.81 -15.59 -3.27
CA ALA A 50 -8.23 -16.46 -2.17
C ALA A 50 -8.14 -17.95 -2.52
N LYS A 51 -8.41 -18.30 -3.76
CA LYS A 51 -8.26 -19.68 -4.28
C LYS A 51 -6.78 -20.09 -4.29
N GLU A 52 -5.89 -19.22 -4.75
CA GLU A 52 -4.46 -19.50 -4.77
C GLU A 52 -3.88 -19.58 -3.37
N MET A 53 -4.25 -18.64 -2.48
CA MET A 53 -3.83 -18.66 -1.07
C MET A 53 -4.23 -19.96 -0.36
N ARG A 54 -5.46 -20.46 -0.61
CA ARG A 54 -5.91 -21.76 -0.06
C ARG A 54 -5.08 -22.93 -0.58
N LYS A 55 -4.73 -22.95 -1.88
CA LYS A 55 -3.86 -23.99 -2.44
C LYS A 55 -2.48 -23.99 -1.80
N LEU A 56 -1.96 -22.81 -1.46
CA LEU A 56 -0.69 -22.65 -0.77
C LEU A 56 -0.76 -22.99 0.72
N GLY A 57 -1.95 -23.30 1.27
CA GLY A 57 -2.15 -23.67 2.67
C GLY A 57 -2.43 -22.52 3.61
N PHE A 58 -2.80 -21.34 3.09
CA PHE A 58 -3.25 -20.23 3.92
C PHE A 58 -4.72 -20.36 4.29
N GLU A 59 -5.03 -20.00 5.50
CA GLU A 59 -6.38 -19.80 6.02
C GLU A 59 -6.76 -18.32 5.88
N ARG A 60 -7.94 -18.04 5.33
CA ARG A 60 -8.48 -16.67 5.20
C ARG A 60 -9.10 -16.23 6.53
N GLY A 61 -8.85 -15.00 6.93
CA GLY A 61 -9.41 -14.43 8.14
C GLY A 61 -10.94 -14.39 8.11
N LYS A 62 -11.58 -14.82 9.19
CA LYS A 62 -13.04 -14.87 9.32
C LYS A 62 -13.66 -13.47 9.45
N TYR A 63 -13.05 -12.60 10.25
CA TYR A 63 -13.55 -11.24 10.51
C TYR A 63 -12.97 -10.21 9.54
N ASN A 64 -11.76 -10.46 9.06
CA ASN A 64 -11.12 -9.64 8.03
C ASN A 64 -10.66 -10.54 6.88
N PRO A 65 -11.42 -10.57 5.76
CA PRO A 65 -11.12 -11.43 4.62
C PRO A 65 -9.87 -11.01 3.82
N CYS A 66 -9.27 -9.87 4.15
CA CYS A 66 -7.99 -9.44 3.56
C CYS A 66 -6.77 -10.00 4.30
N LEU A 67 -6.97 -10.64 5.46
CA LEU A 67 -5.91 -11.28 6.22
C LEU A 67 -5.86 -12.77 5.93
N TYR A 68 -4.64 -13.27 5.76
CA TYR A 68 -4.36 -14.69 5.54
C TYR A 68 -3.29 -15.18 6.50
N TYR A 69 -3.44 -16.38 7.02
CA TYR A 69 -2.49 -17.00 7.94
C TYR A 69 -2.09 -18.39 7.47
N HIS A 70 -0.79 -18.64 7.37
CA HIS A 70 -0.23 -19.96 7.09
C HIS A 70 0.35 -20.55 8.37
N ARG A 71 -0.38 -21.47 8.99
CA ARG A 71 -0.06 -22.02 10.31
C ARG A 71 1.33 -22.67 10.37
N GLN A 72 1.63 -23.58 9.43
CA GLN A 72 2.87 -24.35 9.45
C GLN A 72 4.12 -23.49 9.24
N ARG A 73 4.02 -22.41 8.44
CA ARG A 73 5.13 -21.51 8.15
C ARG A 73 5.12 -20.24 8.97
N ASN A 74 4.12 -20.09 9.83
CA ASN A 74 3.90 -18.89 10.65
C ASN A 74 3.96 -17.58 9.85
N LEU A 75 3.34 -17.59 8.65
CA LEU A 75 3.25 -16.41 7.79
C LEU A 75 1.91 -15.72 7.98
N ARG A 76 1.93 -14.41 8.00
CA ARG A 76 0.74 -13.56 7.96
C ARG A 76 0.83 -12.66 6.76
N THR A 77 -0.23 -12.66 5.95
CA THR A 77 -0.31 -11.84 4.74
C THR A 77 -1.55 -10.97 4.81
N PHE A 78 -1.37 -9.70 4.57
CA PHE A 78 -2.42 -8.73 4.34
C PHE A 78 -2.50 -8.43 2.85
N LEU A 79 -3.71 -8.41 2.31
CA LEU A 79 -4.01 -8.08 0.92
C LEU A 79 -4.80 -6.78 0.85
N HIS A 80 -4.34 -5.83 0.05
CA HIS A 80 -5.07 -4.60 -0.23
C HIS A 80 -5.07 -4.35 -1.75
N GLY A 81 -6.21 -4.58 -2.39
CA GLY A 81 -6.27 -4.54 -3.86
C GLY A 81 -5.35 -5.59 -4.48
N ASP A 82 -4.29 -5.15 -5.11
CA ASP A 82 -3.21 -5.95 -5.71
C ASP A 82 -1.93 -6.00 -4.87
N ASP A 83 -1.86 -5.24 -3.77
CA ASP A 83 -0.72 -5.20 -2.87
C ASP A 83 -0.76 -6.34 -1.84
N PHE A 84 0.35 -7.06 -1.72
CA PHE A 84 0.57 -8.09 -0.70
C PHE A 84 1.62 -7.61 0.30
N ALA A 85 1.26 -7.58 1.58
CA ALA A 85 2.22 -7.39 2.67
C ALA A 85 2.31 -8.66 3.50
N THR A 86 3.50 -9.25 3.58
CA THR A 86 3.71 -10.51 4.27
C THR A 86 4.79 -10.40 5.33
N VAL A 87 4.48 -10.88 6.52
CA VAL A 87 5.41 -10.98 7.65
C VAL A 87 5.59 -12.42 8.07
N GLY A 88 6.82 -12.76 8.47
CA GLY A 88 7.19 -14.09 8.94
C GLY A 88 8.69 -14.32 8.94
N THR A 89 9.11 -15.58 9.05
CA THR A 89 10.52 -15.94 8.94
C THR A 89 11.06 -15.69 7.54
N ARG A 90 12.36 -15.42 7.43
CA ARG A 90 13.04 -15.20 6.14
C ARG A 90 12.73 -16.30 5.12
N ASP A 91 12.88 -17.55 5.51
CA ASP A 91 12.67 -18.69 4.62
C ASP A 91 11.19 -18.83 4.20
N GLY A 92 10.29 -18.57 5.15
CA GLY A 92 8.85 -18.54 4.89
C GLY A 92 8.45 -17.45 3.88
N VAL A 93 8.93 -16.22 4.09
CA VAL A 93 8.66 -15.10 3.18
C VAL A 93 9.27 -15.35 1.79
N GLN A 94 10.49 -15.88 1.72
CA GLN A 94 11.11 -16.24 0.45
C GLN A 94 10.37 -17.34 -0.30
N TRP A 95 9.91 -18.35 0.42
CA TRP A 95 9.08 -19.41 -0.17
C TRP A 95 7.79 -18.82 -0.76
N PHE A 96 7.11 -17.97 -0.01
CA PHE A 96 5.87 -17.36 -0.45
C PHE A 96 6.08 -16.40 -1.64
N LYS A 97 7.15 -15.58 -1.60
CA LYS A 97 7.57 -14.76 -2.74
C LYS A 97 7.66 -15.57 -4.02
N LYS A 98 8.40 -16.69 -4.00
CA LYS A 98 8.55 -17.57 -5.17
C LYS A 98 7.22 -18.18 -5.62
N ALA A 99 6.36 -18.55 -4.68
CA ALA A 99 5.05 -19.11 -4.99
C ALA A 99 4.16 -18.07 -5.71
N LEU A 100 4.16 -16.82 -5.25
CA LEU A 100 3.42 -15.72 -5.91
C LEU A 100 4.00 -15.38 -7.28
N GLU A 101 5.32 -15.28 -7.43
CA GLU A 101 6.00 -14.98 -8.69
C GLU A 101 5.79 -16.08 -9.75
N ASN A 102 5.59 -17.32 -9.34
CA ASN A 102 5.24 -18.42 -10.25
C ASN A 102 3.79 -18.35 -10.76
N ARG A 103 2.91 -17.64 -10.05
CA ARG A 103 1.48 -17.59 -10.38
C ARG A 103 1.05 -16.25 -10.96
N PHE A 104 1.65 -15.16 -10.50
CA PHE A 104 1.29 -13.80 -10.87
C PHE A 104 2.51 -13.02 -11.36
N GLU A 105 2.31 -12.11 -12.30
CA GLU A 105 3.31 -11.13 -12.66
C GLU A 105 3.33 -10.04 -11.58
N ILE A 106 4.25 -10.15 -10.62
CA ILE A 106 4.37 -9.25 -9.48
C ILE A 106 5.78 -8.72 -9.30
N LYS A 107 5.89 -7.51 -8.76
CA LYS A 107 7.14 -6.94 -8.25
C LYS A 107 7.17 -7.14 -6.74
N THR A 108 8.29 -7.63 -6.23
CA THR A 108 8.43 -7.92 -4.80
C THR A 108 9.58 -7.14 -4.20
N GLN A 109 9.38 -6.62 -3.00
CA GLN A 109 10.40 -6.00 -2.18
C GLN A 109 10.47 -6.75 -0.84
N CYS A 110 11.69 -7.03 -0.38
CA CYS A 110 11.92 -7.61 0.95
C CYS A 110 12.46 -6.53 1.87
N VAL A 111 11.91 -6.43 3.08
CA VAL A 111 12.32 -5.48 4.10
C VAL A 111 12.67 -6.25 5.36
N GLY A 112 13.80 -5.89 5.99
CA GLY A 112 14.23 -6.51 7.23
C GLY A 112 15.75 -6.70 7.31
N PRO A 113 16.27 -7.25 8.42
CA PRO A 113 17.70 -7.38 8.62
C PRO A 113 18.37 -8.20 7.53
N GLY A 114 19.30 -7.59 6.78
CA GLY A 114 20.02 -8.22 5.66
C GLY A 114 19.17 -8.45 4.41
N ALA A 115 18.03 -7.78 4.27
CA ALA A 115 17.28 -7.73 3.04
C ALA A 115 17.97 -6.80 2.03
N VAL A 116 17.88 -7.15 0.75
CA VAL A 116 18.38 -6.36 -0.37
C VAL A 116 17.33 -6.38 -1.48
N ASN A 117 17.43 -5.48 -2.45
CA ASN A 117 16.53 -5.48 -3.60
C ASN A 117 16.52 -6.87 -4.28
N GLY A 118 15.36 -7.50 -4.36
CA GLY A 118 15.17 -8.83 -4.92
C GLY A 118 15.30 -10.00 -3.94
N GLY A 119 15.52 -9.77 -2.65
CA GLY A 119 15.54 -10.81 -1.61
C GLY A 119 16.65 -10.62 -0.59
N TRP A 120 17.01 -11.70 0.14
CA TRP A 120 18.12 -11.71 1.10
C TRP A 120 19.40 -12.27 0.45
N LYS A 121 20.13 -11.45 -0.30
CA LYS A 121 21.47 -11.81 -0.76
C LYS A 121 22.51 -11.02 0.05
N LYS A 122 23.60 -11.66 0.44
CA LYS A 122 24.78 -10.93 0.94
C LYS A 122 25.35 -10.12 -0.22
N VAL A 123 25.31 -8.80 -0.14
CA VAL A 123 26.03 -7.94 -1.07
C VAL A 123 27.46 -7.81 -0.56
N ALA A 124 28.41 -8.31 -1.34
CA ALA A 124 29.81 -7.97 -1.18
C ALA A 124 30.06 -6.70 -1.98
N GLY A 125 30.20 -5.56 -1.29
CA GLY A 125 30.53 -4.27 -1.91
C GLY A 125 29.81 -3.10 -1.26
N ALA A 126 30.57 -2.15 -0.76
CA ALA A 126 30.05 -0.94 -0.15
C ALA A 126 29.50 0.02 -1.21
N ALA A 127 28.31 0.55 -0.96
CA ALA A 127 27.76 1.65 -1.73
C ALA A 127 28.61 2.92 -1.53
N THR A 128 29.04 3.54 -2.62
CA THR A 128 29.84 4.78 -2.61
C THR A 128 28.92 6.01 -2.68
N GLY A 129 28.25 6.32 -1.59
CA GLY A 129 27.45 7.54 -1.45
C GLY A 129 27.05 7.74 0.02
N PRO A 130 26.67 8.97 0.45
CA PRO A 130 26.14 9.15 1.79
C PRO A 130 24.84 8.32 1.90
N ALA A 131 24.81 7.41 2.88
CA ALA A 131 23.65 6.60 3.15
C ALA A 131 22.47 7.51 3.57
N PRO A 132 21.24 7.24 3.11
CA PRO A 132 20.08 7.93 3.63
C PRO A 132 19.99 7.68 5.15
N THR A 133 19.55 8.69 5.90
CA THR A 133 19.46 8.62 7.36
C THR A 133 18.00 8.54 7.80
N THR A 134 17.76 7.88 8.94
CA THR A 134 16.46 7.88 9.62
C THR A 134 16.16 9.27 10.21
N THR A 135 14.93 9.49 10.67
CA THR A 135 14.54 10.70 11.44
C THR A 135 15.40 10.92 12.68
N GLN A 136 16.07 9.90 13.19
CA GLN A 136 17.01 9.96 14.32
C GLN A 136 18.48 10.11 13.88
N GLY A 137 18.74 10.26 12.58
CA GLY A 137 20.09 10.46 12.03
C GLY A 137 20.93 9.18 11.87
N GLU A 138 20.37 7.98 12.08
CA GLU A 138 21.06 6.73 11.83
C GLU A 138 21.06 6.38 10.34
N PRO A 139 22.17 5.80 9.80
CA PRO A 139 22.25 5.42 8.40
C PRO A 139 21.25 4.27 8.10
N ILE A 140 20.42 4.46 7.08
CA ILE A 140 19.49 3.43 6.60
C ILE A 140 20.29 2.37 5.85
N GLN A 141 20.25 1.12 6.33
CA GLN A 141 20.86 -0.01 5.65
C GLN A 141 20.03 -0.42 4.43
N GLU A 142 20.69 -0.83 3.35
CA GLU A 142 20.01 -1.35 2.16
C GLU A 142 19.06 -2.51 2.53
N GLY A 143 17.82 -2.45 2.04
CA GLY A 143 16.78 -3.43 2.36
C GLY A 143 16.10 -3.25 3.72
N SER A 144 16.49 -2.26 4.52
CA SER A 144 15.82 -1.96 5.79
C SER A 144 14.55 -1.13 5.62
N GLU A 145 14.30 -0.57 4.45
CA GLU A 145 13.16 0.28 4.14
C GLU A 145 12.32 -0.27 2.98
N GLY A 146 11.01 -0.10 3.07
CA GLY A 146 10.06 -0.43 2.01
C GLY A 146 8.83 0.47 2.07
N ARG A 147 8.05 0.48 0.98
CA ARG A 147 6.80 1.24 0.92
C ARG A 147 5.61 0.32 0.81
N LEU A 148 4.57 0.63 1.59
CA LEU A 148 3.28 -0.03 1.55
C LEU A 148 2.18 1.02 1.72
N LEU A 149 1.25 1.11 0.75
CA LEU A 149 0.12 2.05 0.79
C LEU A 149 0.55 3.51 1.09
N ASN A 150 1.56 3.98 0.38
CA ASN A 150 2.18 5.30 0.55
C ASN A 150 2.80 5.56 1.94
N ARG A 151 2.99 4.52 2.75
CA ARG A 151 3.69 4.61 4.02
C ARG A 151 5.07 3.99 3.90
N VAL A 152 6.04 4.58 4.55
CA VAL A 152 7.38 4.03 4.63
C VAL A 152 7.47 3.12 5.85
N LEU A 153 7.94 1.90 5.63
CA LEU A 153 8.21 0.91 6.68
C LEU A 153 9.71 0.75 6.80
N ARG A 154 10.27 0.96 7.99
CA ARG A 154 11.69 0.77 8.28
C ARG A 154 11.89 -0.29 9.34
N CYS A 155 12.89 -1.13 9.12
CA CYS A 155 13.40 -2.04 10.12
C CYS A 155 14.67 -1.43 10.73
N THR A 156 14.61 -1.03 12.00
CA THR A 156 15.72 -0.44 12.74
C THR A 156 16.23 -1.39 13.81
N SER A 157 17.32 -1.04 14.50
CA SER A 157 17.82 -1.80 15.64
C SER A 157 16.84 -1.82 16.84
N ALA A 158 16.00 -0.79 16.94
CA ALA A 158 14.98 -0.65 17.99
C ALA A 158 13.65 -1.35 17.64
N GLY A 159 13.43 -1.72 16.36
CA GLY A 159 12.20 -2.37 15.90
C GLY A 159 11.71 -1.86 14.55
N TRP A 160 10.40 -1.89 14.35
CA TRP A 160 9.77 -1.42 13.13
C TRP A 160 9.22 0.00 13.31
N GLU A 161 9.52 0.86 12.36
CA GLU A 161 9.00 2.21 12.26
C GLU A 161 8.04 2.31 11.07
N VAL A 162 6.96 3.04 11.25
CA VAL A 162 5.99 3.36 10.19
C VAL A 162 5.93 4.88 10.06
N GLU A 163 6.35 5.39 8.92
CA GLU A 163 6.26 6.81 8.61
C GLU A 163 5.07 7.07 7.70
N ALA A 164 4.29 8.09 8.02
CA ALA A 164 3.18 8.54 7.17
C ALA A 164 3.71 9.17 5.88
N ASP A 165 2.83 9.31 4.87
CA ASP A 165 3.17 10.02 3.64
C ASP A 165 3.38 11.51 3.93
N GLN A 166 4.63 11.95 3.91
CA GLN A 166 5.04 13.32 4.17
C GLN A 166 4.36 14.34 3.24
N ARG A 167 4.03 13.94 2.02
CA ARG A 167 3.38 14.80 1.03
C ARG A 167 2.07 15.40 1.54
N HIS A 168 1.28 14.66 2.33
CA HIS A 168 0.04 15.18 2.90
C HIS A 168 0.31 16.24 3.98
N ALA A 169 1.34 16.04 4.80
CA ALA A 169 1.75 17.04 5.77
C ALA A 169 2.25 18.32 5.06
N ASP A 170 3.07 18.16 4.02
CA ASP A 170 3.59 19.28 3.24
C ASP A 170 2.46 20.08 2.56
N LEU A 171 1.46 19.40 2.01
CA LEU A 171 0.29 20.05 1.41
C LEU A 171 -0.50 20.86 2.45
N ILE A 172 -0.76 20.28 3.62
CA ILE A 172 -1.47 20.98 4.71
C ILE A 172 -0.69 22.23 5.14
N VAL A 173 0.63 22.09 5.33
CA VAL A 173 1.49 23.21 5.71
C VAL A 173 1.46 24.32 4.65
N GLN A 174 1.45 23.96 3.36
CA GLN A 174 1.38 24.91 2.25
C GLN A 174 0.00 25.58 2.15
N GLU A 175 -1.09 24.80 2.20
CA GLU A 175 -2.47 25.33 2.08
C GLU A 175 -2.86 26.26 3.23
N LEU A 176 -2.30 26.01 4.42
CA LEU A 176 -2.51 26.86 5.60
C LEU A 176 -1.46 27.98 5.73
N ASP A 177 -0.57 28.15 4.74
CA ASP A 177 0.54 29.13 4.76
C ASP A 177 1.45 29.04 6.01
N LEU A 178 1.64 27.82 6.52
CA LEU A 178 2.42 27.55 7.73
C LEU A 178 3.90 27.24 7.46
N THR A 179 4.40 27.43 6.23
CA THR A 179 5.78 27.11 5.83
C THR A 179 6.85 27.85 6.64
N LYS A 180 6.51 29.01 7.21
CA LYS A 180 7.36 29.82 8.07
C LYS A 180 6.96 29.79 9.55
N ALA A 181 5.96 29.02 9.89
CA ALA A 181 5.46 28.89 11.26
C ALA A 181 6.45 28.08 12.11
N HIS A 182 6.59 28.45 13.38
CA HIS A 182 7.35 27.65 14.33
C HIS A 182 6.48 26.51 14.85
N GLY A 183 7.05 25.31 14.89
CA GLY A 183 6.38 24.16 15.48
C GLY A 183 6.19 24.36 16.99
N VAL A 184 5.00 23.99 17.48
CA VAL A 184 4.65 24.00 18.90
C VAL A 184 4.46 22.56 19.40
N ILE A 185 4.80 22.32 20.67
CA ILE A 185 4.72 20.97 21.26
C ILE A 185 3.29 20.67 21.74
N THR A 186 2.50 21.72 22.04
CA THR A 186 1.13 21.59 22.53
C THR A 186 0.13 22.11 21.51
N PRO A 187 -1.02 21.44 21.31
CA PRO A 187 -2.08 21.94 20.47
C PRO A 187 -2.83 23.08 21.18
N GLY A 188 -2.35 24.27 21.06
CA GLY A 188 -2.93 25.50 21.62
C GLY A 188 -1.91 26.31 22.40
N ASP A 189 -1.96 27.59 22.22
CA ASP A 189 -1.24 28.54 23.07
C ASP A 189 -1.96 28.67 24.42
N ASN A 190 -1.20 28.84 25.50
CA ASN A 190 -1.76 29.39 26.73
C ASN A 190 -2.14 30.84 26.41
N GLU A 191 -3.39 31.09 26.01
CA GLU A 191 -3.91 32.41 26.04
C GLU A 191 -3.74 32.96 27.48
N PRO A 192 -3.15 34.17 27.65
CA PRO A 192 -3.12 34.75 28.94
C PRO A 192 -4.57 34.82 29.46
N ARG A 193 -4.81 34.29 30.68
CA ARG A 193 -6.12 34.37 31.32
C ARG A 193 -6.64 35.79 31.11
N ARG A 194 -7.74 35.93 30.38
CA ARG A 194 -8.49 37.20 30.34
C ARG A 194 -8.76 37.57 31.78
N GLU A 195 -8.39 38.80 32.14
CA GLU A 195 -8.78 39.34 33.46
C GLU A 195 -10.29 39.32 33.54
N GLU A 196 -10.82 38.79 34.65
CA GLU A 196 -12.26 38.78 34.93
C GLU A 196 -12.78 40.22 34.86
N GLY A 197 -13.42 40.58 33.73
CA GLY A 197 -13.98 41.92 33.55
C GLY A 197 -14.22 42.38 32.12
N GLU A 198 -13.84 41.62 31.12
CA GLU A 198 -14.30 41.86 29.74
C GLU A 198 -15.62 41.12 29.53
N ASP A 199 -16.70 41.91 29.43
CA ASP A 199 -18.07 41.45 29.18
C ASP A 199 -18.08 40.52 27.96
N GLU A 200 -18.46 39.26 28.15
CA GLU A 200 -18.82 38.36 27.05
C GLU A 200 -20.04 39.01 26.36
N GLU A 201 -19.88 39.49 25.14
CA GLU A 201 -21.01 39.87 24.29
C GLU A 201 -21.81 38.57 24.05
N GLU A 202 -23.01 38.51 24.66
CA GLU A 202 -23.94 37.41 24.40
C GLU A 202 -24.27 37.38 22.89
N LEU A 203 -24.05 36.24 22.24
CA LEU A 203 -24.47 36.04 20.86
C LEU A 203 -25.97 36.31 20.73
N SER A 204 -26.33 37.08 19.72
CA SER A 204 -27.74 37.35 19.45
C SER A 204 -28.49 36.07 19.08
N PRO A 205 -29.81 35.99 19.33
CA PRO A 205 -30.61 34.80 18.99
C PRO A 205 -30.63 34.43 17.49
N GLU A 206 -30.07 35.27 16.63
CA GLU A 206 -29.97 35.06 15.18
C GLU A 206 -28.65 34.38 14.78
N GLU A 207 -27.69 34.22 15.70
CA GLU A 207 -26.36 33.59 15.48
C GLU A 207 -26.26 32.20 16.10
N THR A 208 -27.34 31.63 16.60
CA THR A 208 -27.46 30.28 17.10
C THR A 208 -28.26 29.44 16.11
#